data_b45f1f4ed193e13aa3a5871695cc8068
#
_entry.id   b45f1f4ed193e13aa3a5871695cc8068
#
_cell.length_a   1.000
_cell.length_b   1.000
_cell.length_c   1.000
_cell.angle_alpha   90.00
_cell.angle_beta   90.00
_cell.angle_gamma   90.00
#
_symmetry.space_group_name_H-M   'P 1'
#
loop_
_entity.id
_entity.type
_entity.pdbx_description
1 polymer ?
#
loop_
_entity_poly.entity_id
_entity_poly.type
_entity_poly.pdbx_seq_one_letter_code
_entity_poly.pdbx_strand_id
1 'polypeptide(L)'
;MNQQASVPAIPPGEWDVQVAIIGGGPGGEDCARDLADHGIKVAMINNAPLPGGECLWRGCIPSKAWRHAADIIRDRARDPDKGVVGTAMPQLDWATLEAHRKNVLRTRGELALKADKGIKIDVRQGFASFVDPHTLKIVAPDGSESTLSFGAAVIATGAPPFVPPIPGAWEGIASGGVLTSDSIWNLPSPPKRLGIVGGGVIGVEMAQIAGDFGGEVLMLEARERILAEIEEEIAKHLTDVLKSEFPIVTGARIGEITGQPDSMRIKYSDAEGNPGEFLCDYVLMATGKRPNTAKLNLEAAGVELAGAAIKTDAQCRTSVPHIFAVGDVIGGYMLAHTAAAQGRVAAHTLLGHPAAYDQDRDCGVTFSRPQAGFVGLSLAQAKARGIDAVEAKMPMSIDAKAMIAMETHGMIKLVADKADGRIIGAHFLADHTDTLIGAAVMMVAGRMTLTQVSEAIFPHPTQTEMFGDLARRLLARLRRINRD
;
A
#
# COMPACT_ATOMS: atom_id res chain seq x y z
N MET A 1 -31.06 -16.77 -13.12
CA MET A 1 -30.58 -15.61 -13.90
C MET A 1 -29.77 -16.17 -15.05
N ASN A 2 -30.23 -15.99 -16.29
CA ASN A 2 -29.51 -16.44 -17.48
C ASN A 2 -28.17 -15.70 -17.56
N GLN A 3 -27.08 -16.39 -17.25
CA GLN A 3 -25.73 -15.93 -17.63
C GLN A 3 -25.65 -16.06 -19.15
N GLN A 4 -25.91 -14.97 -19.86
CA GLN A 4 -25.40 -14.86 -21.22
C GLN A 4 -23.88 -14.91 -21.10
N ALA A 5 -23.27 -16.00 -21.58
CA ALA A 5 -21.83 -16.09 -21.74
C ALA A 5 -21.39 -14.89 -22.60
N SER A 6 -20.71 -13.94 -21.99
CA SER A 6 -20.14 -12.81 -22.73
C SER A 6 -18.99 -13.34 -23.58
N VAL A 7 -18.88 -12.84 -24.79
CA VAL A 7 -17.76 -13.18 -25.70
C VAL A 7 -16.45 -12.80 -24.99
N PRO A 8 -15.44 -13.71 -24.94
CA PRO A 8 -14.15 -13.37 -24.36
C PRO A 8 -13.57 -12.10 -24.97
N ALA A 9 -12.98 -11.23 -24.12
CA ALA A 9 -12.43 -9.96 -24.57
C ALA A 9 -11.07 -10.11 -25.28
N ILE A 10 -10.57 -11.34 -25.43
CA ILE A 10 -9.36 -11.66 -26.19
C ILE A 10 -9.73 -11.80 -27.66
N PRO A 11 -9.27 -10.92 -28.55
CA PRO A 11 -9.55 -11.01 -29.99
C PRO A 11 -9.04 -12.34 -30.58
N PRO A 12 -9.81 -12.99 -31.47
CA PRO A 12 -9.34 -14.15 -32.20
C PRO A 12 -8.20 -13.76 -33.17
N GLY A 13 -7.22 -14.66 -33.34
CA GLY A 13 -6.08 -14.42 -34.23
C GLY A 13 -4.94 -15.40 -33.94
N GLU A 14 -3.95 -15.40 -34.80
CA GLU A 14 -2.69 -16.12 -34.61
C GLU A 14 -1.70 -15.16 -33.95
N TRP A 15 -1.54 -15.31 -32.62
CA TRP A 15 -0.67 -14.49 -31.79
C TRP A 15 0.45 -15.32 -31.18
N ASP A 16 1.61 -14.71 -30.92
CA ASP A 16 2.68 -15.36 -30.14
C ASP A 16 2.16 -15.78 -28.77
N VAL A 17 1.34 -14.92 -28.14
CA VAL A 17 0.61 -15.19 -26.91
C VAL A 17 -0.80 -14.61 -26.96
N GLN A 18 -1.73 -15.21 -26.24
CA GLN A 18 -3.09 -14.70 -26.15
C GLN A 18 -3.15 -13.41 -25.30
N VAL A 19 -2.37 -13.36 -24.21
CA VAL A 19 -2.29 -12.18 -23.33
C VAL A 19 -0.85 -11.86 -22.98
N ALA A 20 -0.47 -10.59 -23.18
CA ALA A 20 0.80 -10.02 -22.72
C ALA A 20 0.60 -9.20 -21.44
N ILE A 21 1.36 -9.49 -20.39
CA ILE A 21 1.36 -8.74 -19.12
C ILE A 21 2.63 -7.91 -19.04
N ILE A 22 2.50 -6.60 -18.89
CA ILE A 22 3.63 -5.67 -18.80
C ILE A 22 3.84 -5.28 -17.34
N GLY A 23 4.72 -5.99 -16.64
CA GLY A 23 5.01 -5.82 -15.22
C GLY A 23 4.68 -7.05 -14.38
N GLY A 24 5.66 -7.56 -13.63
CA GLY A 24 5.55 -8.72 -12.75
C GLY A 24 5.34 -8.36 -11.27
N GLY A 25 4.63 -7.26 -10.99
CA GLY A 25 4.16 -6.90 -9.65
C GLY A 25 2.86 -7.62 -9.29
N PRO A 26 2.31 -7.40 -8.07
CA PRO A 26 1.11 -8.13 -7.59
C PRO A 26 -0.07 -8.12 -8.57
N GLY A 27 -0.34 -6.98 -9.22
CA GLY A 27 -1.45 -6.90 -10.19
C GLY A 27 -1.21 -7.72 -11.45
N GLY A 28 -0.01 -7.64 -12.02
CA GLY A 28 0.35 -8.41 -13.21
C GLY A 28 0.47 -9.90 -12.94
N GLU A 29 1.08 -10.27 -11.81
CA GLU A 29 1.30 -11.66 -11.39
C GLU A 29 -0.03 -12.38 -11.11
N ASP A 30 -0.96 -11.76 -10.33
CA ASP A 30 -2.29 -12.34 -10.07
C ASP A 30 -3.11 -12.48 -11.36
N CYS A 31 -3.07 -11.46 -12.24
CA CYS A 31 -3.74 -11.54 -13.53
C CYS A 31 -3.18 -12.67 -14.42
N ALA A 32 -1.85 -12.77 -14.49
CA ALA A 32 -1.18 -13.80 -15.29
C ALA A 32 -1.52 -15.21 -14.81
N ARG A 33 -1.55 -15.42 -13.49
CA ARG A 33 -1.88 -16.73 -12.87
C ARG A 33 -3.33 -17.12 -13.13
N ASP A 34 -4.29 -16.22 -12.88
CA ASP A 34 -5.70 -16.49 -13.15
C ASP A 34 -5.94 -16.87 -14.62
N LEU A 35 -5.31 -16.17 -15.56
CA LEU A 35 -5.42 -16.46 -16.99
C LEU A 35 -4.78 -17.82 -17.34
N ALA A 36 -3.59 -18.09 -16.84
CA ALA A 36 -2.86 -19.33 -17.11
C ALA A 36 -3.57 -20.56 -16.55
N ASP A 37 -4.18 -20.46 -15.37
CA ASP A 37 -4.99 -21.52 -14.76
C ASP A 37 -6.24 -21.86 -15.58
N HIS A 38 -6.73 -20.90 -16.40
CA HIS A 38 -7.81 -21.12 -17.37
C HIS A 38 -7.30 -21.52 -18.76
N GLY A 39 -6.01 -21.87 -18.90
CA GLY A 39 -5.43 -22.38 -20.15
C GLY A 39 -5.08 -21.30 -21.17
N ILE A 40 -5.11 -20.02 -20.81
CA ILE A 40 -4.69 -18.93 -21.68
C ILE A 40 -3.16 -18.90 -21.79
N LYS A 41 -2.63 -18.74 -22.98
CA LYS A 41 -1.19 -18.58 -23.22
C LYS A 41 -0.76 -17.16 -22.86
N VAL A 42 -0.01 -17.03 -21.76
CA VAL A 42 0.40 -15.74 -21.18
C VAL A 42 1.92 -15.56 -21.27
N ALA A 43 2.37 -14.36 -21.68
CA ALA A 43 3.72 -13.87 -21.43
C ALA A 43 3.69 -12.72 -20.42
N MET A 44 4.57 -12.77 -19.42
CA MET A 44 4.77 -11.70 -18.44
C MET A 44 6.16 -11.10 -18.59
N ILE A 45 6.21 -9.83 -18.97
CA ILE A 45 7.45 -9.06 -19.17
C ILE A 45 7.76 -8.28 -17.89
N ASN A 46 8.91 -8.56 -17.28
CA ASN A 46 9.32 -7.94 -16.02
C ASN A 46 10.76 -7.40 -16.15
N ASN A 47 10.99 -6.17 -15.71
CA ASN A 47 12.30 -5.54 -15.79
C ASN A 47 13.30 -6.08 -14.76
N ALA A 48 12.84 -6.65 -13.64
CA ALA A 48 13.68 -7.33 -12.67
C ALA A 48 13.91 -8.80 -13.07
N PRO A 49 14.98 -9.45 -12.58
CA PRO A 49 15.27 -10.86 -12.90
C PRO A 49 14.23 -11.82 -12.31
N LEU A 50 13.54 -11.42 -11.26
CA LEU A 50 12.51 -12.22 -10.59
C LEU A 50 11.21 -11.39 -10.46
N PRO A 51 10.02 -12.02 -10.50
CA PRO A 51 8.74 -11.33 -10.28
C PRO A 51 8.59 -10.85 -8.84
N GLY A 52 7.47 -10.17 -8.55
CA GLY A 52 7.12 -9.60 -7.23
C GLY A 52 7.04 -8.08 -7.21
N GLY A 53 7.54 -7.41 -8.25
CA GLY A 53 7.44 -5.96 -8.41
C GLY A 53 8.01 -5.16 -7.25
N GLU A 54 7.54 -3.93 -7.11
CA GLU A 54 8.00 -3.03 -6.05
C GLU A 54 7.67 -3.54 -4.65
N CYS A 55 6.49 -4.13 -4.46
CA CYS A 55 6.07 -4.65 -3.16
C CYS A 55 7.09 -5.63 -2.57
N LEU A 56 7.55 -6.60 -3.37
CA LEU A 56 8.54 -7.57 -2.91
C LEU A 56 9.93 -6.93 -2.74
N TRP A 57 10.39 -6.15 -3.72
CA TRP A 57 11.80 -5.78 -3.79
C TRP A 57 12.14 -4.48 -3.06
N ARG A 58 11.21 -3.51 -3.00
CA ARG A 58 11.50 -2.14 -2.54
C ARG A 58 10.40 -1.52 -1.66
N GLY A 59 9.30 -2.23 -1.41
CA GLY A 59 8.14 -1.69 -0.68
C GLY A 59 7.76 -2.50 0.55
N CYS A 60 6.73 -3.32 0.42
CA CYS A 60 6.06 -3.99 1.53
C CYS A 60 6.97 -4.94 2.32
N ILE A 61 7.68 -5.83 1.62
CA ILE A 61 8.42 -6.90 2.30
C ILE A 61 9.68 -6.38 3.00
N PRO A 62 10.53 -5.57 2.35
CA PRO A 62 11.73 -5.05 3.04
C PRO A 62 11.39 -4.16 4.23
N SER A 63 10.35 -3.31 4.13
CA SER A 63 9.95 -2.45 5.26
C SER A 63 9.43 -3.25 6.45
N LYS A 64 8.68 -4.34 6.22
CA LYS A 64 8.18 -5.21 7.28
C LYS A 64 9.28 -6.06 7.92
N ALA A 65 10.33 -6.40 7.18
CA ALA A 65 11.52 -7.03 7.77
C ALA A 65 12.23 -6.08 8.77
N TRP A 66 12.40 -4.80 8.42
CA TRP A 66 12.95 -3.80 9.33
C TRP A 66 11.97 -3.49 10.47
N ARG A 67 10.68 -3.33 10.18
CA ARG A 67 9.64 -3.07 11.19
C ARG A 67 9.63 -4.16 12.26
N HIS A 68 9.70 -5.43 11.87
CA HIS A 68 9.72 -6.55 12.83
C HIS A 68 10.92 -6.48 13.78
N ALA A 69 12.12 -6.17 13.26
CA ALA A 69 13.30 -5.99 14.11
C ALA A 69 13.16 -4.77 15.05
N ALA A 70 12.61 -3.68 14.55
CA ALA A 70 12.35 -2.46 15.32
C ALA A 70 11.32 -2.72 16.42
N ASP A 71 10.26 -3.50 16.17
CA ASP A 71 9.27 -3.90 17.17
C ASP A 71 9.91 -4.69 18.31
N ILE A 72 10.79 -5.65 18.01
CA ILE A 72 11.51 -6.42 19.04
C ILE A 72 12.33 -5.50 19.95
N ILE A 73 13.04 -4.52 19.38
CA ILE A 73 13.83 -3.55 20.17
C ILE A 73 12.92 -2.74 21.08
N ARG A 74 11.83 -2.21 20.52
CA ARG A 74 10.88 -1.38 21.25
C ARG A 74 10.16 -2.14 22.36
N ASP A 75 9.72 -3.36 22.09
CA ASP A 75 9.03 -4.19 23.08
C ASP A 75 9.92 -4.50 24.27
N ARG A 76 11.21 -4.77 24.03
CA ARG A 76 12.20 -4.96 25.10
C ARG A 76 12.41 -3.72 25.95
N ALA A 77 12.38 -2.53 25.37
CA ALA A 77 12.46 -1.29 26.13
C ALA A 77 11.30 -1.12 27.13
N ARG A 78 10.16 -1.77 26.87
CA ARG A 78 8.93 -1.74 27.69
C ARG A 78 8.77 -2.93 28.64
N ASP A 79 9.71 -3.88 28.64
CA ASP A 79 9.66 -5.05 29.54
C ASP A 79 9.50 -4.67 31.01
N PRO A 80 10.23 -3.65 31.58
CA PRO A 80 10.06 -3.25 32.96
C PRO A 80 8.64 -2.79 33.31
N ASP A 81 7.96 -2.10 32.41
CA ASP A 81 6.57 -1.64 32.59
C ASP A 81 5.61 -2.82 32.75
N LYS A 82 5.93 -3.95 32.10
CA LYS A 82 5.17 -5.21 32.12
C LYS A 82 5.60 -6.14 33.25
N GLY A 83 6.49 -5.69 34.15
CA GLY A 83 7.01 -6.48 35.30
C GLY A 83 8.12 -7.46 34.91
N VAL A 84 8.67 -7.39 33.70
CA VAL A 84 9.79 -8.23 33.25
C VAL A 84 11.09 -7.46 33.40
N VAL A 85 11.90 -7.81 34.39
CA VAL A 85 13.15 -7.11 34.75
C VAL A 85 14.38 -7.98 34.49
N GLY A 86 15.55 -7.34 34.41
CA GLY A 86 16.84 -8.03 34.22
C GLY A 86 17.14 -8.42 32.76
N THR A 87 16.33 -7.94 31.78
CA THR A 87 16.58 -8.11 30.36
C THR A 87 17.55 -7.05 29.85
N ALA A 88 18.62 -7.48 29.15
CA ALA A 88 19.50 -6.53 28.49
C ALA A 88 18.78 -5.95 27.23
N MET A 89 19.01 -4.65 26.99
CA MET A 89 18.54 -4.03 25.75
C MET A 89 19.22 -4.71 24.55
N PRO A 90 18.45 -5.15 23.54
CA PRO A 90 19.02 -5.76 22.35
C PRO A 90 19.86 -4.74 21.59
N GLN A 91 20.94 -5.22 20.99
CA GLN A 91 21.73 -4.46 20.03
C GLN A 91 21.33 -4.88 18.62
N LEU A 92 21.20 -3.92 17.71
CA LEU A 92 20.92 -4.21 16.33
C LEU A 92 22.18 -4.68 15.62
N ASP A 93 22.19 -5.93 15.17
CA ASP A 93 23.16 -6.41 14.19
C ASP A 93 22.63 -6.15 12.77
N TRP A 94 23.07 -5.01 12.21
CA TRP A 94 22.60 -4.58 10.88
C TRP A 94 22.98 -5.57 9.78
N ALA A 95 24.16 -6.14 9.84
CA ALA A 95 24.61 -7.09 8.82
C ALA A 95 23.74 -8.35 8.79
N THR A 96 23.41 -8.89 9.97
CA THR A 96 22.50 -10.05 10.09
C THR A 96 21.08 -9.70 9.66
N LEU A 97 20.55 -8.53 10.05
CA LEU A 97 19.22 -8.08 9.60
C LEU A 97 19.15 -7.95 8.07
N GLU A 98 20.14 -7.32 7.45
CA GLU A 98 20.20 -7.13 6.01
C GLU A 98 20.38 -8.45 5.25
N ALA A 99 21.17 -9.38 5.78
CA ALA A 99 21.29 -10.71 5.22
C ALA A 99 19.95 -11.46 5.27
N HIS A 100 19.24 -11.39 6.40
CA HIS A 100 17.90 -11.96 6.54
C HIS A 100 16.91 -11.34 5.56
N ARG A 101 16.82 -10.00 5.50
CA ARG A 101 15.96 -9.28 4.56
C ARG A 101 16.20 -9.73 3.12
N LYS A 102 17.46 -9.69 2.67
CA LYS A 102 17.84 -10.10 1.31
C LYS A 102 17.48 -11.56 1.02
N ASN A 103 17.66 -12.45 2.00
CA ASN A 103 17.27 -13.86 1.87
C ASN A 103 15.76 -14.03 1.70
N VAL A 104 14.93 -13.32 2.49
CA VAL A 104 13.46 -13.35 2.36
C VAL A 104 13.04 -12.90 0.97
N LEU A 105 13.57 -11.76 0.49
CA LEU A 105 13.25 -11.21 -0.83
C LEU A 105 13.59 -12.20 -1.95
N ARG A 106 14.82 -12.74 -1.93
CA ARG A 106 15.30 -13.73 -2.91
C ARG A 106 14.43 -14.97 -2.91
N THR A 107 14.21 -15.56 -1.73
CA THR A 107 13.41 -16.80 -1.58
C THR A 107 11.99 -16.60 -2.10
N ARG A 108 11.35 -15.47 -1.77
CA ARG A 108 9.99 -15.15 -2.26
C ARG A 108 9.96 -14.99 -3.78
N GLY A 109 10.94 -14.28 -4.36
CA GLY A 109 11.02 -14.09 -5.80
C GLY A 109 11.29 -15.39 -6.57
N GLU A 110 12.17 -16.25 -6.05
CA GLU A 110 12.45 -17.57 -6.62
C GLU A 110 11.22 -18.50 -6.58
N LEU A 111 10.47 -18.48 -5.46
CA LEU A 111 9.22 -19.23 -5.31
C LEU A 111 8.14 -18.71 -6.27
N ALA A 112 8.02 -17.39 -6.44
CA ALA A 112 7.10 -16.80 -7.40
C ALA A 112 7.42 -17.24 -8.83
N LEU A 113 8.68 -17.09 -9.27
CA LEU A 113 9.11 -17.53 -10.60
C LEU A 113 8.88 -19.03 -10.84
N LYS A 114 9.14 -19.85 -9.81
CA LYS A 114 8.90 -21.29 -9.89
C LYS A 114 7.42 -21.62 -10.07
N ALA A 115 6.54 -20.92 -9.33
CA ALA A 115 5.09 -21.08 -9.45
C ALA A 115 4.61 -20.66 -10.84
N ASP A 116 5.02 -19.50 -11.33
CA ASP A 116 4.63 -18.98 -12.64
C ASP A 116 5.04 -19.90 -13.78
N LYS A 117 6.29 -20.38 -13.75
CA LYS A 117 6.78 -21.37 -14.75
C LYS A 117 6.05 -22.71 -14.63
N GLY A 118 5.67 -23.12 -13.41
CA GLY A 118 4.93 -24.34 -13.15
C GLY A 118 3.57 -24.39 -13.85
N ILE A 119 2.91 -23.24 -14.01
CA ILE A 119 1.65 -23.08 -14.74
C ILE A 119 1.85 -22.52 -16.15
N LYS A 120 3.08 -22.59 -16.68
CA LYS A 120 3.47 -22.28 -18.07
C LYS A 120 3.33 -20.79 -18.45
N ILE A 121 3.46 -19.88 -17.51
CA ILE A 121 3.63 -18.44 -17.84
C ILE A 121 5.02 -18.25 -18.45
N ASP A 122 5.10 -17.63 -19.63
CA ASP A 122 6.35 -17.25 -20.29
C ASP A 122 6.89 -15.96 -19.64
N VAL A 123 7.73 -16.11 -18.61
CA VAL A 123 8.34 -14.98 -17.88
C VAL A 123 9.57 -14.50 -18.62
N ARG A 124 9.53 -13.27 -19.15
CA ARG A 124 10.61 -12.62 -19.89
C ARG A 124 11.19 -11.45 -19.09
N GLN A 125 12.52 -11.37 -19.00
CA GLN A 125 13.17 -10.21 -18.41
C GLN A 125 13.41 -9.14 -19.49
N GLY A 126 12.91 -7.93 -19.27
CA GLY A 126 13.12 -6.79 -20.17
C GLY A 126 12.16 -5.64 -19.94
N PHE A 127 12.34 -4.61 -20.74
CA PHE A 127 11.42 -3.46 -20.84
C PHE A 127 10.57 -3.60 -22.09
N ALA A 128 9.24 -3.51 -21.89
CA ALA A 128 8.29 -3.55 -22.99
C ALA A 128 7.77 -2.16 -23.35
N SER A 129 7.57 -1.91 -24.64
CA SER A 129 6.88 -0.73 -25.17
C SER A 129 6.01 -1.13 -26.37
N PHE A 130 4.89 -0.44 -26.57
CA PHE A 130 4.00 -0.70 -27.72
C PHE A 130 4.63 -0.25 -29.04
N VAL A 131 4.55 -1.08 -30.05
CA VAL A 131 4.83 -0.77 -31.44
C VAL A 131 3.54 -0.38 -32.15
N ASP A 132 2.47 -1.12 -31.85
CA ASP A 132 1.10 -0.94 -32.30
C ASP A 132 0.13 -1.55 -31.25
N PRO A 133 -1.22 -1.53 -31.44
CA PRO A 133 -2.18 -2.08 -30.48
C PRO A 133 -2.05 -3.57 -30.15
N HIS A 134 -1.31 -4.34 -30.95
CA HIS A 134 -1.15 -5.79 -30.81
C HIS A 134 0.29 -6.28 -30.78
N THR A 135 1.27 -5.36 -30.78
CA THR A 135 2.69 -5.72 -30.84
C THR A 135 3.48 -4.94 -29.76
N LEU A 136 4.26 -5.68 -28.96
CA LEU A 136 5.25 -5.12 -28.07
C LEU A 136 6.65 -5.29 -28.65
N LYS A 137 7.49 -4.26 -28.45
CA LYS A 137 8.94 -4.35 -28.50
C LYS A 137 9.42 -4.64 -27.07
N ILE A 138 10.30 -5.61 -26.92
CA ILE A 138 10.95 -5.98 -25.64
C ILE A 138 12.45 -5.77 -25.78
N VAL A 139 13.02 -5.00 -24.87
CA VAL A 139 14.47 -4.77 -24.77
C VAL A 139 14.98 -5.52 -23.54
N ALA A 140 15.77 -6.57 -23.77
CA ALA A 140 16.35 -7.39 -22.71
C ALA A 140 17.53 -6.67 -22.02
N PRO A 141 18.01 -7.14 -20.84
CA PRO A 141 19.10 -6.50 -20.10
C PRO A 141 20.44 -6.40 -20.86
N ASP A 142 20.68 -7.31 -21.79
CA ASP A 142 21.86 -7.30 -22.67
C ASP A 142 21.75 -6.35 -23.87
N GLY A 143 20.61 -5.62 -23.97
CA GLY A 143 20.30 -4.71 -25.05
C GLY A 143 19.71 -5.37 -26.30
N SER A 144 19.55 -6.70 -26.33
CA SER A 144 18.89 -7.37 -27.43
C SER A 144 17.40 -6.99 -27.53
N GLU A 145 16.91 -6.87 -28.76
CA GLU A 145 15.53 -6.48 -29.02
C GLU A 145 14.76 -7.64 -29.65
N SER A 146 13.52 -7.80 -29.22
CA SER A 146 12.57 -8.74 -29.80
C SER A 146 11.17 -8.13 -29.85
N THR A 147 10.31 -8.71 -30.67
CA THR A 147 8.89 -8.37 -30.74
C THR A 147 8.05 -9.50 -30.16
N LEU A 148 6.86 -9.16 -29.69
CA LEU A 148 5.86 -10.10 -29.18
C LEU A 148 4.48 -9.64 -29.67
N SER A 149 3.81 -10.48 -30.45
CA SER A 149 2.42 -10.24 -30.85
C SER A 149 1.45 -10.84 -29.83
N PHE A 150 0.33 -10.17 -29.57
CA PHE A 150 -0.64 -10.59 -28.54
C PHE A 150 -2.09 -10.25 -28.94
N GLY A 151 -3.03 -11.08 -28.47
CA GLY A 151 -4.46 -10.80 -28.61
C GLY A 151 -4.93 -9.68 -27.68
N ALA A 152 -4.56 -9.73 -26.40
CA ALA A 152 -4.86 -8.70 -25.40
C ALA A 152 -3.63 -8.36 -24.56
N ALA A 153 -3.61 -7.19 -23.91
CA ALA A 153 -2.54 -6.79 -23.02
C ALA A 153 -3.04 -6.25 -21.67
N VAL A 154 -2.25 -6.42 -20.62
CA VAL A 154 -2.48 -5.83 -19.30
C VAL A 154 -1.24 -5.04 -18.86
N ILE A 155 -1.40 -3.74 -18.64
CA ILE A 155 -0.35 -2.83 -18.22
C ILE A 155 -0.34 -2.79 -16.68
N ALA A 156 0.74 -3.28 -16.06
CA ALA A 156 0.91 -3.39 -14.61
C ALA A 156 2.29 -2.84 -14.18
N THR A 157 2.71 -1.71 -14.76
CA THR A 157 4.06 -1.15 -14.65
C THR A 157 4.33 -0.38 -13.36
N GLY A 158 3.30 -0.23 -12.49
CA GLY A 158 3.44 0.39 -11.18
C GLY A 158 3.69 1.91 -11.20
N ALA A 159 4.29 2.43 -10.14
CA ALA A 159 4.58 3.84 -9.97
C ALA A 159 5.90 4.04 -9.18
N PRO A 160 6.96 4.59 -9.77
CA PRO A 160 8.19 4.93 -9.06
C PRO A 160 7.96 6.10 -8.09
N PRO A 161 8.90 6.29 -7.12
CA PRO A 161 8.88 7.45 -6.24
C PRO A 161 8.87 8.77 -7.02
N PHE A 162 8.06 9.71 -6.54
CA PHE A 162 8.04 11.07 -7.06
C PHE A 162 8.96 11.95 -6.21
N VAL A 163 9.85 12.68 -6.86
CA VAL A 163 10.70 13.69 -6.22
C VAL A 163 10.28 15.06 -6.74
N PRO A 164 9.72 15.92 -5.88
CA PRO A 164 9.35 17.27 -6.28
C PRO A 164 10.58 18.12 -6.62
N PRO A 165 10.43 19.21 -7.38
CA PRO A 165 11.54 20.06 -7.81
C PRO A 165 12.06 20.94 -6.66
N ILE A 166 12.56 20.32 -5.60
CA ILE A 166 13.21 21.00 -4.48
C ILE A 166 14.68 21.26 -4.84
N PRO A 167 15.19 22.50 -4.65
CA PRO A 167 16.61 22.80 -4.89
C PRO A 167 17.53 21.83 -4.13
N GLY A 168 18.48 21.22 -4.84
CA GLY A 168 19.45 20.27 -4.30
C GLY A 168 18.95 18.84 -4.12
N ALA A 169 17.65 18.53 -4.32
CA ALA A 169 17.12 17.18 -4.13
C ALA A 169 17.70 16.18 -5.15
N TRP A 170 17.78 16.55 -6.42
CA TRP A 170 18.34 15.68 -7.47
C TRP A 170 19.85 15.51 -7.36
N GLU A 171 20.56 16.55 -7.00
CA GLU A 171 22.00 16.51 -6.70
C GLU A 171 22.26 15.60 -5.49
N GLY A 172 21.40 15.68 -4.48
CA GLY A 172 21.45 14.80 -3.31
C GLY A 172 21.15 13.34 -3.65
N ILE A 173 20.24 13.05 -4.59
CA ILE A 173 20.02 11.69 -5.10
C ILE A 173 21.27 11.18 -5.83
N ALA A 174 21.86 12.00 -6.67
CA ALA A 174 23.06 11.64 -7.42
C ALA A 174 24.27 11.36 -6.51
N SER A 175 24.38 12.07 -5.37
CA SER A 175 25.41 11.84 -4.37
C SER A 175 25.10 10.69 -3.39
N GLY A 176 23.85 10.24 -3.34
CA GLY A 176 23.38 9.21 -2.39
C GLY A 176 22.99 9.74 -1.00
N GLY A 177 22.98 11.06 -0.78
CA GLY A 177 22.56 11.68 0.48
C GLY A 177 21.05 11.86 0.57
N VAL A 178 20.36 12.00 -0.57
CA VAL A 178 18.89 11.96 -0.65
C VAL A 178 18.46 10.58 -1.13
N LEU A 179 17.59 9.96 -0.37
CA LEU A 179 17.05 8.62 -0.60
C LEU A 179 15.59 8.69 -1.03
N THR A 180 15.13 7.66 -1.70
CA THR A 180 13.72 7.41 -1.99
C THR A 180 13.33 6.05 -1.40
N SER A 181 12.05 5.66 -1.49
CA SER A 181 11.60 4.30 -1.14
C SER A 181 12.30 3.20 -1.96
N ASP A 182 12.92 3.54 -3.09
CA ASP A 182 13.69 2.59 -3.90
C ASP A 182 15.13 2.43 -3.45
N SER A 183 15.77 3.48 -2.92
CA SER A 183 17.20 3.52 -2.62
C SER A 183 17.56 3.37 -1.14
N ILE A 184 16.62 3.57 -0.22
CA ILE A 184 16.87 3.47 1.23
C ILE A 184 17.40 2.10 1.67
N TRP A 185 17.12 1.06 0.91
CA TRP A 185 17.57 -0.32 1.14
C TRP A 185 19.05 -0.55 0.92
N ASN A 186 19.77 0.45 0.40
CA ASN A 186 21.20 0.42 0.14
C ASN A 186 22.02 1.05 1.26
N LEU A 187 21.38 1.48 2.36
CA LEU A 187 22.09 2.05 3.51
C LEU A 187 23.08 1.05 4.10
N PRO A 188 24.33 1.49 4.39
CA PRO A 188 25.36 0.63 4.99
C PRO A 188 25.10 0.36 6.49
N SER A 189 24.35 1.24 7.15
CA SER A 189 23.95 1.16 8.56
C SER A 189 22.67 1.97 8.80
N PRO A 190 21.96 1.78 9.92
CA PRO A 190 20.86 2.67 10.28
C PRO A 190 21.36 4.10 10.41
N PRO A 191 20.65 5.11 9.85
CA PRO A 191 21.02 6.50 10.00
C PRO A 191 20.88 6.94 11.47
N LYS A 192 21.85 7.69 11.99
CA LYS A 192 21.76 8.31 13.32
C LYS A 192 20.82 9.51 13.31
N ARG A 193 20.69 10.18 12.17
CA ARG A 193 19.77 11.32 11.97
C ARG A 193 19.15 11.19 10.58
N LEU A 194 17.84 11.17 10.51
CA LEU A 194 17.09 11.04 9.27
C LEU A 194 16.09 12.18 9.12
N GLY A 195 16.28 12.99 8.08
CA GLY A 195 15.25 13.94 7.65
C GLY A 195 14.25 13.25 6.72
N ILE A 196 12.95 13.38 6.97
CA ILE A 196 11.90 12.78 6.14
C ILE A 196 11.06 13.89 5.54
N VAL A 197 10.96 13.92 4.22
CA VAL A 197 10.10 14.83 3.47
C VAL A 197 8.90 14.05 2.96
N GLY A 198 7.72 14.32 3.55
CA GLY A 198 6.45 13.65 3.30
C GLY A 198 5.97 12.82 4.48
N GLY A 199 4.76 13.17 4.97
CA GLY A 199 4.08 12.52 6.11
C GLY A 199 3.02 11.50 5.68
N GLY A 200 3.17 10.87 4.51
CA GLY A 200 2.35 9.75 4.07
C GLY A 200 2.75 8.44 4.75
N VAL A 201 2.10 7.33 4.35
CA VAL A 201 2.33 5.99 4.95
C VAL A 201 3.81 5.61 5.00
N ILE A 202 4.53 5.77 3.88
CA ILE A 202 5.97 5.44 3.80
C ILE A 202 6.78 6.29 4.79
N GLY A 203 6.53 7.61 4.83
CA GLY A 203 7.24 8.51 5.74
C GLY A 203 7.02 8.14 7.19
N VAL A 204 5.78 7.87 7.59
CA VAL A 204 5.42 7.49 8.97
C VAL A 204 6.05 6.15 9.38
N GLU A 205 5.95 5.12 8.53
CA GLU A 205 6.56 3.82 8.83
C GLU A 205 8.09 3.94 9.00
N MET A 206 8.75 4.63 8.06
CA MET A 206 10.21 4.77 8.10
C MET A 206 10.69 5.66 9.24
N ALA A 207 9.91 6.67 9.65
CA ALA A 207 10.21 7.49 10.81
C ALA A 207 10.27 6.67 12.10
N GLN A 208 9.25 5.85 12.34
CA GLN A 208 9.23 4.99 13.54
C GLN A 208 10.31 3.90 13.50
N ILE A 209 10.55 3.28 12.34
CA ILE A 209 11.62 2.30 12.19
C ILE A 209 12.99 2.92 12.50
N ALA A 210 13.28 4.11 11.95
CA ALA A 210 14.54 4.80 12.20
C ALA A 210 14.69 5.20 13.67
N GLY A 211 13.61 5.71 14.29
CA GLY A 211 13.58 6.06 15.71
C GLY A 211 13.79 4.85 16.63
N ASP A 212 13.14 3.73 16.35
CA ASP A 212 13.29 2.49 17.11
C ASP A 212 14.69 1.86 16.97
N PHE A 213 15.38 2.11 15.86
CA PHE A 213 16.79 1.77 15.68
C PHE A 213 17.75 2.77 16.38
N GLY A 214 17.23 3.76 17.08
CA GLY A 214 17.99 4.74 17.86
C GLY A 214 18.37 6.00 17.08
N GLY A 215 17.78 6.23 15.91
CA GLY A 215 18.00 7.45 15.11
C GLY A 215 17.16 8.63 15.58
N GLU A 216 17.70 9.84 15.45
CA GLU A 216 16.96 11.10 15.55
C GLU A 216 16.22 11.35 14.24
N VAL A 217 14.94 11.68 14.32
CA VAL A 217 14.10 11.87 13.14
C VAL A 217 13.45 13.27 13.15
N LEU A 218 13.44 13.95 12.00
CA LEU A 218 12.55 15.08 11.73
C LEU A 218 11.65 14.74 10.54
N MET A 219 10.33 14.88 10.70
CA MET A 219 9.37 14.74 9.61
C MET A 219 8.84 16.10 9.18
N LEU A 220 8.88 16.37 7.87
CA LEU A 220 8.40 17.59 7.22
C LEU A 220 7.28 17.25 6.25
N GLU A 221 6.07 17.70 6.50
CA GLU A 221 4.89 17.49 5.66
C GLU A 221 4.36 18.83 5.14
N ALA A 222 4.17 18.93 3.83
CA ALA A 222 3.69 20.14 3.19
C ALA A 222 2.19 20.41 3.44
N ARG A 223 1.40 19.38 3.67
CA ARG A 223 -0.02 19.48 3.99
C ARG A 223 -0.22 19.87 5.45
N GLU A 224 -1.45 20.26 5.81
CA GLU A 224 -1.83 20.62 7.18
C GLU A 224 -1.78 19.45 8.17
N ARG A 225 -1.83 18.19 7.66
CA ARG A 225 -1.73 16.98 8.47
C ARG A 225 -1.00 15.86 7.75
N ILE A 226 -0.37 14.99 8.51
CA ILE A 226 0.16 13.72 8.01
C ILE A 226 -0.98 12.73 7.74
N LEU A 227 -0.71 11.68 6.98
CA LEU A 227 -1.66 10.61 6.65
C LEU A 227 -3.00 11.14 6.11
N ALA A 228 -2.93 12.07 5.16
CA ALA A 228 -4.09 12.78 4.64
C ALA A 228 -5.17 11.85 4.04
N GLU A 229 -4.80 10.66 3.59
CA GLU A 229 -5.69 9.65 3.01
C GLU A 229 -6.36 8.74 4.07
N ILE A 230 -5.90 8.79 5.33
CA ILE A 230 -6.50 8.04 6.44
C ILE A 230 -7.64 8.85 7.06
N GLU A 231 -8.64 8.15 7.62
CA GLU A 231 -9.76 8.78 8.32
C GLU A 231 -9.24 9.81 9.35
N GLU A 232 -9.88 10.96 9.39
CA GLU A 232 -9.32 12.16 10.04
C GLU A 232 -9.03 11.98 11.54
N GLU A 233 -9.97 11.40 12.29
CA GLU A 233 -9.80 11.19 13.73
C GLU A 233 -8.70 10.14 14.01
N ILE A 234 -8.64 9.09 13.22
CA ILE A 234 -7.57 8.08 13.28
C ILE A 234 -6.21 8.73 13.02
N ALA A 235 -6.09 9.51 11.95
CA ALA A 235 -4.84 10.20 11.61
C ALA A 235 -4.42 11.19 12.69
N LYS A 236 -5.37 11.94 13.28
CA LYS A 236 -5.10 12.89 14.36
C LYS A 236 -4.55 12.18 15.60
N HIS A 237 -5.23 11.14 16.08
CA HIS A 237 -4.77 10.39 17.25
C HIS A 237 -3.40 9.75 17.03
N LEU A 238 -3.13 9.18 15.83
CA LEU A 238 -1.81 8.68 15.53
C LEU A 238 -0.76 9.79 15.49
N THR A 239 -1.10 10.97 14.95
CA THR A 239 -0.19 12.13 14.93
C THR A 239 0.20 12.55 16.35
N ASP A 240 -0.75 12.54 17.29
CA ASP A 240 -0.48 12.90 18.70
C ASP A 240 0.49 11.89 19.35
N VAL A 241 0.37 10.60 19.04
CA VAL A 241 1.33 9.58 19.50
C VAL A 241 2.71 9.82 18.88
N LEU A 242 2.79 10.01 17.56
CA LEU A 242 4.05 10.18 16.84
C LEU A 242 4.81 11.44 17.29
N LYS A 243 4.11 12.54 17.59
CA LYS A 243 4.71 13.77 18.13
C LYS A 243 5.40 13.58 19.47
N SER A 244 5.06 12.54 20.23
CA SER A 244 5.79 12.19 21.46
C SER A 244 7.09 11.42 21.19
N GLU A 245 7.26 10.90 19.98
CA GLU A 245 8.43 10.12 19.58
C GLU A 245 9.46 10.95 18.79
N PHE A 246 9.00 11.83 17.90
CA PHE A 246 9.86 12.69 17.07
C PHE A 246 9.14 13.96 16.61
N PRO A 247 9.88 15.04 16.27
CA PRO A 247 9.33 16.29 15.73
C PRO A 247 8.63 16.07 14.39
N ILE A 248 7.42 16.62 14.25
CA ILE A 248 6.63 16.66 13.01
C ILE A 248 6.24 18.11 12.73
N VAL A 249 6.66 18.63 11.58
CA VAL A 249 6.31 19.97 11.10
C VAL A 249 5.34 19.81 9.92
N THR A 250 4.10 20.23 10.09
CA THR A 250 3.08 20.27 9.03
C THR A 250 2.99 21.66 8.41
N GLY A 251 2.45 21.79 7.21
CA GLY A 251 2.50 23.03 6.43
C GLY A 251 3.92 23.45 6.05
N ALA A 252 4.87 22.52 6.14
CA ALA A 252 6.29 22.78 5.89
C ALA A 252 6.57 23.10 4.42
N ARG A 253 7.43 24.08 4.18
CA ARG A 253 7.96 24.40 2.85
C ARG A 253 9.46 24.15 2.84
N ILE A 254 9.89 23.20 2.03
CA ILE A 254 11.31 22.91 1.88
C ILE A 254 11.95 23.93 0.95
N GLY A 255 12.92 24.68 1.47
CA GLY A 255 13.63 25.69 0.70
C GLY A 255 14.80 25.08 -0.12
N GLU A 256 15.60 24.26 0.53
CA GLU A 256 16.83 23.73 -0.06
C GLU A 256 17.29 22.46 0.68
N ILE A 257 17.88 21.52 -0.06
CA ILE A 257 18.58 20.36 0.48
C ILE A 257 20.03 20.38 -0.04
N THR A 258 20.99 20.36 0.87
CA THR A 258 22.42 20.44 0.51
C THR A 258 23.25 19.44 1.31
N GLY A 259 24.47 19.19 0.87
CA GLY A 259 25.43 18.32 1.57
C GLY A 259 25.73 17.03 0.83
N GLN A 260 26.36 16.11 1.56
CA GLN A 260 26.77 14.78 1.12
C GLN A 260 26.25 13.74 2.14
N PRO A 261 26.25 12.44 1.84
CA PRO A 261 25.96 11.40 2.83
C PRO A 261 26.69 11.66 4.16
N ASP A 262 26.04 11.39 5.28
CA ASP A 262 26.47 11.65 6.66
C ASP A 262 26.53 13.13 7.07
N SER A 263 26.27 14.09 6.15
CA SER A 263 26.28 15.53 6.46
C SER A 263 25.30 16.32 5.57
N MET A 264 24.07 15.83 5.46
CA MET A 264 23.01 16.51 4.76
C MET A 264 22.39 17.64 5.61
N ARG A 265 21.85 18.64 4.92
CA ARG A 265 21.16 19.77 5.52
C ARG A 265 19.85 20.04 4.80
N ILE A 266 18.79 20.17 5.55
CA ILE A 266 17.46 20.58 5.06
C ILE A 266 17.17 21.95 5.63
N LYS A 267 16.93 22.95 4.77
CA LYS A 267 16.37 24.24 5.15
C LYS A 267 14.88 24.25 4.82
N TYR A 268 14.07 24.64 5.76
CA TYR A 268 12.61 24.68 5.62
C TYR A 268 12.00 25.89 6.33
N SER A 269 10.73 26.15 6.11
CA SER A 269 9.91 26.98 6.96
C SER A 269 8.67 26.22 7.41
N ASP A 270 8.17 26.56 8.61
CA ASP A 270 6.89 26.03 9.11
C ASP A 270 5.68 26.72 8.43
N ALA A 271 4.48 26.41 8.89
CA ALA A 271 3.23 26.97 8.37
C ALA A 271 3.14 28.48 8.57
N GLU A 272 3.73 29.01 9.64
CA GLU A 272 3.80 30.43 10.00
C GLU A 272 4.91 31.19 9.25
N GLY A 273 5.78 30.47 8.53
CA GLY A 273 6.90 31.03 7.77
C GLY A 273 8.18 31.18 8.58
N ASN A 274 8.24 30.66 9.82
CA ASN A 274 9.46 30.65 10.61
C ASN A 274 10.50 29.74 9.98
N PRO A 275 11.75 30.17 9.81
CA PRO A 275 12.80 29.34 9.23
C PRO A 275 13.25 28.25 10.22
N GLY A 276 13.50 27.06 9.68
CA GLY A 276 14.10 25.93 10.38
C GLY A 276 15.22 25.31 9.57
N GLU A 277 16.11 24.61 10.26
CA GLU A 277 17.19 23.88 9.66
C GLU A 277 17.37 22.55 10.40
N PHE A 278 17.62 21.46 9.65
CA PHE A 278 17.92 20.15 10.22
C PHE A 278 19.17 19.57 9.56
N LEU A 279 20.13 19.20 10.39
CA LEU A 279 21.35 18.50 9.97
C LEU A 279 21.15 17.01 10.17
N CYS A 280 21.31 16.21 9.12
CA CYS A 280 21.05 14.76 9.16
C CYS A 280 22.08 14.00 8.32
N ASP A 281 22.09 12.70 8.49
CA ASP A 281 22.99 11.83 7.73
C ASP A 281 22.42 11.62 6.32
N TYR A 282 21.09 11.44 6.24
CA TYR A 282 20.35 11.23 4.99
C TYR A 282 19.01 11.93 5.01
N VAL A 283 18.48 12.21 3.82
CA VAL A 283 17.12 12.72 3.63
C VAL A 283 16.29 11.68 2.87
N LEU A 284 15.17 11.24 3.42
CA LEU A 284 14.22 10.37 2.73
C LEU A 284 13.12 11.20 2.07
N MET A 285 13.03 11.12 0.74
CA MET A 285 11.90 11.66 -0.02
C MET A 285 10.77 10.64 -0.03
N ALA A 286 9.72 10.89 0.77
CA ALA A 286 8.50 10.10 0.89
C ALA A 286 7.28 10.87 0.37
N THR A 287 7.47 11.62 -0.72
CA THR A 287 6.55 12.62 -1.28
C THR A 287 5.51 12.03 -2.26
N GLY A 288 5.33 10.71 -2.21
CA GLY A 288 4.38 9.99 -3.03
C GLY A 288 5.01 9.33 -4.25
N LYS A 289 4.16 8.85 -5.14
CA LYS A 289 4.52 8.07 -6.33
C LYS A 289 3.86 8.65 -7.58
N ARG A 290 4.41 8.35 -8.73
CA ARG A 290 3.86 8.78 -10.02
C ARG A 290 3.71 7.59 -10.96
N PRO A 291 2.52 7.39 -11.59
CA PRO A 291 2.29 6.31 -12.55
C PRO A 291 3.39 6.17 -13.59
N ASN A 292 3.86 4.95 -13.83
CA ASN A 292 4.98 4.64 -14.71
C ASN A 292 4.52 4.43 -16.16
N THR A 293 4.26 5.52 -16.86
CA THR A 293 3.72 5.52 -18.24
C THR A 293 4.72 5.97 -19.30
N ALA A 294 5.79 6.66 -18.91
CA ALA A 294 6.63 7.46 -19.83
C ALA A 294 7.36 6.65 -20.92
N LYS A 295 7.68 5.38 -20.71
CA LYS A 295 8.46 4.55 -21.65
C LYS A 295 7.63 3.49 -22.38
N LEU A 296 6.31 3.51 -22.22
CA LEU A 296 5.41 2.49 -22.78
C LEU A 296 5.01 2.75 -24.22
N ASN A 297 5.22 3.95 -24.76
CA ASN A 297 4.75 4.37 -26.09
C ASN A 297 3.24 4.15 -26.26
N LEU A 298 2.45 4.60 -25.28
CA LEU A 298 1.00 4.37 -25.20
C LEU A 298 0.23 4.94 -26.39
N GLU A 299 0.74 6.00 -27.00
CA GLU A 299 0.15 6.63 -28.20
C GLU A 299 0.09 5.64 -29.37
N ALA A 300 1.14 4.80 -29.56
CA ALA A 300 1.15 3.79 -30.61
C ALA A 300 0.05 2.73 -30.44
N ALA A 301 -0.40 2.51 -29.20
CA ALA A 301 -1.50 1.61 -28.89
C ALA A 301 -2.87 2.32 -28.78
N GLY A 302 -2.93 3.65 -28.82
CA GLY A 302 -4.15 4.42 -28.65
C GLY A 302 -4.68 4.49 -27.23
N VAL A 303 -3.83 4.24 -26.21
CA VAL A 303 -4.22 4.24 -24.81
C VAL A 303 -4.22 5.67 -24.25
N GLU A 304 -5.35 6.09 -23.70
CA GLU A 304 -5.55 7.42 -23.11
C GLU A 304 -5.06 7.51 -21.66
N LEU A 305 -4.57 8.71 -21.31
CA LEU A 305 -4.20 9.07 -19.94
C LEU A 305 -5.25 9.97 -19.28
N ALA A 306 -5.40 9.86 -17.97
CA ALA A 306 -6.07 10.81 -17.08
C ALA A 306 -5.00 11.45 -16.19
N GLY A 307 -4.47 12.60 -16.59
CA GLY A 307 -3.28 13.19 -15.99
C GLY A 307 -2.04 12.32 -16.21
N ALA A 308 -1.39 11.84 -15.16
CA ALA A 308 -0.24 10.94 -15.27
C ALA A 308 -0.63 9.45 -15.30
N ALA A 309 -1.86 9.11 -14.94
CA ALA A 309 -2.35 7.74 -14.83
C ALA A 309 -3.00 7.26 -16.13
N ILE A 310 -3.01 5.95 -16.36
CA ILE A 310 -3.81 5.36 -17.45
C ILE A 310 -5.28 5.41 -17.04
N LYS A 311 -6.12 5.92 -17.94
CA LYS A 311 -7.58 5.97 -17.75
C LYS A 311 -8.19 4.58 -17.92
N THR A 312 -8.96 4.14 -16.92
CA THR A 312 -9.66 2.84 -16.95
C THR A 312 -11.10 2.95 -16.48
N ASP A 313 -11.92 1.97 -16.86
CA ASP A 313 -13.24 1.74 -16.28
C ASP A 313 -13.15 0.83 -15.02
N ALA A 314 -14.31 0.51 -14.42
CA ALA A 314 -14.40 -0.38 -13.26
C ALA A 314 -14.00 -1.84 -13.56
N GLN A 315 -13.88 -2.22 -14.82
CA GLN A 315 -13.42 -3.51 -15.30
C GLN A 315 -11.91 -3.50 -15.61
N CYS A 316 -11.23 -2.40 -15.28
CA CYS A 316 -9.81 -2.14 -15.59
C CYS A 316 -9.51 -2.06 -17.10
N ARG A 317 -10.50 -1.83 -17.96
CA ARG A 317 -10.29 -1.61 -19.39
C ARG A 317 -9.80 -0.18 -19.62
N THR A 318 -8.86 -0.03 -20.56
CA THR A 318 -8.42 1.28 -21.06
C THR A 318 -9.38 1.82 -22.14
N SER A 319 -9.00 2.90 -22.81
CA SER A 319 -9.69 3.38 -24.03
C SER A 319 -9.66 2.37 -25.17
N VAL A 320 -8.76 1.38 -25.12
CA VAL A 320 -8.61 0.34 -26.14
C VAL A 320 -9.20 -0.97 -25.60
N PRO A 321 -10.24 -1.56 -26.23
CA PRO A 321 -11.05 -2.63 -25.62
C PRO A 321 -10.30 -3.90 -25.19
N HIS A 322 -9.17 -4.23 -25.84
CA HIS A 322 -8.34 -5.41 -25.54
C HIS A 322 -7.09 -5.07 -24.74
N ILE A 323 -6.93 -3.80 -24.31
CA ILE A 323 -5.83 -3.37 -23.44
C ILE A 323 -6.39 -2.94 -22.09
N PHE A 324 -5.87 -3.54 -21.03
CA PHE A 324 -6.22 -3.29 -19.65
C PHE A 324 -5.06 -2.61 -18.91
N ALA A 325 -5.35 -1.98 -17.77
CA ALA A 325 -4.32 -1.47 -16.89
C ALA A 325 -4.74 -1.66 -15.42
N VAL A 326 -3.77 -2.05 -14.57
CA VAL A 326 -4.02 -2.40 -13.16
C VAL A 326 -2.89 -1.93 -12.26
N GLY A 327 -3.20 -1.71 -10.98
CA GLY A 327 -2.25 -1.28 -9.96
C GLY A 327 -1.89 0.19 -10.05
N ASP A 328 -0.73 0.55 -9.51
CA ASP A 328 -0.33 1.95 -9.30
C ASP A 328 -0.28 2.78 -10.60
N VAL A 329 -0.16 2.15 -11.76
CA VAL A 329 -0.15 2.83 -13.07
C VAL A 329 -1.48 3.50 -13.41
N ILE A 330 -2.59 3.06 -12.79
CA ILE A 330 -3.91 3.70 -12.92
C ILE A 330 -4.23 4.67 -11.77
N GLY A 331 -3.31 4.84 -10.81
CA GLY A 331 -3.52 5.69 -9.63
C GLY A 331 -4.36 5.03 -8.54
N GLY A 332 -5.10 5.82 -7.77
CA GLY A 332 -5.89 5.34 -6.62
C GLY A 332 -5.04 5.10 -5.38
N TYR A 333 -5.36 4.06 -4.60
CA TYR A 333 -4.69 3.78 -3.33
C TYR A 333 -3.23 3.31 -3.44
N MET A 334 -2.80 2.82 -4.60
CA MET A 334 -1.43 2.34 -4.85
C MET A 334 -0.97 1.29 -3.82
N LEU A 335 -1.83 0.29 -3.56
CA LEU A 335 -1.59 -0.79 -2.61
C LEU A 335 -1.46 -2.14 -3.35
N ALA A 336 -0.61 -3.01 -2.83
CA ALA A 336 -0.33 -4.29 -3.48
C ALA A 336 -1.58 -5.19 -3.62
N HIS A 337 -2.43 -5.27 -2.59
CA HIS A 337 -3.67 -6.06 -2.62
C HIS A 337 -4.75 -5.42 -3.51
N THR A 338 -4.78 -4.09 -3.61
CA THR A 338 -5.61 -3.36 -4.58
C THR A 338 -5.20 -3.74 -6.01
N ALA A 339 -3.90 -3.67 -6.32
CA ALA A 339 -3.37 -4.07 -7.61
C ALA A 339 -3.71 -5.54 -7.95
N ALA A 340 -3.54 -6.46 -6.99
CA ALA A 340 -3.90 -7.87 -7.13
C ALA A 340 -5.41 -8.06 -7.40
N ALA A 341 -6.28 -7.35 -6.67
CA ALA A 341 -7.73 -7.39 -6.91
C ALA A 341 -8.10 -6.88 -8.31
N GLN A 342 -7.49 -5.78 -8.75
CA GLN A 342 -7.67 -5.25 -10.11
C GLN A 342 -7.14 -6.23 -11.16
N GLY A 343 -6.02 -6.91 -10.90
CA GLY A 343 -5.48 -7.97 -11.77
C GLY A 343 -6.47 -9.11 -11.99
N ARG A 344 -7.11 -9.59 -10.92
CA ARG A 344 -8.18 -10.61 -11.01
C ARG A 344 -9.40 -10.11 -11.76
N VAL A 345 -9.81 -8.85 -11.56
CA VAL A 345 -10.91 -8.23 -12.32
C VAL A 345 -10.61 -8.19 -13.81
N ALA A 346 -9.38 -7.80 -14.20
CA ALA A 346 -8.94 -7.80 -15.59
C ALA A 346 -8.94 -9.22 -16.19
N ALA A 347 -8.41 -10.21 -15.45
CA ALA A 347 -8.39 -11.60 -15.89
C ALA A 347 -9.80 -12.16 -16.10
N HIS A 348 -10.70 -12.00 -15.13
CA HIS A 348 -12.10 -12.45 -15.26
C HIS A 348 -12.80 -11.78 -16.45
N THR A 349 -12.56 -10.50 -16.68
CA THR A 349 -13.14 -9.78 -17.81
C THR A 349 -12.61 -10.32 -19.15
N LEU A 350 -11.30 -10.61 -19.23
CA LEU A 350 -10.68 -11.22 -20.41
C LEU A 350 -11.23 -12.64 -20.69
N LEU A 351 -11.57 -13.40 -19.64
CA LEU A 351 -12.18 -14.71 -19.74
C LEU A 351 -13.67 -14.69 -20.11
N GLY A 352 -14.28 -13.50 -20.28
CA GLY A 352 -15.69 -13.35 -20.58
C GLY A 352 -16.61 -13.43 -19.34
N HIS A 353 -16.07 -13.30 -18.14
CA HIS A 353 -16.79 -13.23 -16.87
C HIS A 353 -16.59 -11.86 -16.22
N PRO A 354 -17.19 -10.78 -16.75
CA PRO A 354 -16.88 -9.43 -16.33
C PRO A 354 -17.16 -9.22 -14.85
N ALA A 355 -16.12 -8.79 -14.14
CA ALA A 355 -16.15 -8.38 -12.75
C ALA A 355 -15.89 -6.87 -12.67
N ALA A 356 -16.23 -6.24 -11.56
CA ALA A 356 -15.92 -4.83 -11.34
C ALA A 356 -15.10 -4.68 -10.07
N TYR A 357 -14.04 -3.89 -10.14
CA TYR A 357 -13.33 -3.43 -8.97
C TYR A 357 -14.17 -2.38 -8.24
N ASP A 358 -14.40 -2.60 -6.96
CA ASP A 358 -15.19 -1.74 -6.09
C ASP A 358 -14.26 -1.10 -5.05
N GLN A 359 -13.81 0.13 -5.32
CA GLN A 359 -12.93 0.88 -4.44
C GLN A 359 -13.55 1.13 -3.06
N ASP A 360 -14.88 1.14 -2.95
CA ASP A 360 -15.60 1.35 -1.69
C ASP A 360 -15.53 0.17 -0.73
N ARG A 361 -14.86 -0.93 -1.13
CA ARG A 361 -14.57 -2.11 -0.29
C ARG A 361 -13.09 -2.35 -0.09
N ASP A 362 -12.26 -1.45 -0.59
CA ASP A 362 -10.82 -1.59 -0.44
C ASP A 362 -10.38 -1.40 1.02
N CYS A 363 -9.18 -1.82 1.33
CA CYS A 363 -8.63 -1.76 2.67
C CYS A 363 -7.17 -1.33 2.64
N GLY A 364 -6.64 -0.94 3.80
CA GLY A 364 -5.24 -0.61 3.93
C GLY A 364 -4.79 -0.60 5.37
N VAL A 365 -3.49 -0.85 5.59
CA VAL A 365 -2.84 -0.76 6.89
C VAL A 365 -1.56 0.07 6.76
N THR A 366 -1.41 1.03 7.66
CA THR A 366 -0.15 1.71 7.95
C THR A 366 0.49 0.98 9.13
N PHE A 367 1.67 0.41 8.92
CA PHE A 367 2.39 -0.38 9.92
C PHE A 367 3.15 0.52 10.89
N SER A 368 2.45 1.51 11.40
CA SER A 368 2.85 2.38 12.51
C SER A 368 2.61 1.67 13.85
N ARG A 369 2.88 2.36 14.94
CA ARG A 369 2.56 1.91 16.30
C ARG A 369 1.91 3.05 17.07
N PRO A 370 0.62 2.88 17.48
CA PRO A 370 -0.28 1.79 17.05
C PRO A 370 -0.52 1.79 15.54
N GLN A 371 -0.90 0.63 15.00
CA GLN A 371 -1.16 0.50 13.56
C GLN A 371 -2.48 1.20 13.21
N ALA A 372 -2.47 1.97 12.11
CA ALA A 372 -3.69 2.55 11.57
C ALA A 372 -4.19 1.71 10.38
N GLY A 373 -5.50 1.50 10.27
CA GLY A 373 -6.08 0.74 9.18
C GLY A 373 -7.49 1.18 8.82
N PHE A 374 -7.92 0.77 7.64
CA PHE A 374 -9.27 0.98 7.17
C PHE A 374 -9.73 -0.16 6.27
N VAL A 375 -11.02 -0.41 6.25
CA VAL A 375 -11.71 -1.14 5.20
C VAL A 375 -13.01 -0.43 4.89
N GLY A 376 -13.33 -0.28 3.61
CA GLY A 376 -14.56 0.36 3.18
C GLY A 376 -14.60 1.87 3.43
N LEU A 377 -15.80 2.39 3.64
CA LEU A 377 -16.07 3.82 3.70
C LEU A 377 -16.02 4.37 5.12
N SER A 378 -15.40 5.52 5.30
CA SER A 378 -15.62 6.36 6.49
C SER A 378 -17.03 6.99 6.45
N LEU A 379 -17.49 7.48 7.59
CA LEU A 379 -18.78 8.20 7.66
C LEU A 379 -18.81 9.40 6.71
N ALA A 380 -17.70 10.13 6.59
CA ALA A 380 -17.57 11.28 5.68
C ALA A 380 -17.67 10.84 4.20
N GLN A 381 -16.96 9.77 3.84
CA GLN A 381 -16.99 9.20 2.49
C GLN A 381 -18.38 8.64 2.13
N ALA A 382 -19.04 7.94 3.05
CA ALA A 382 -20.42 7.46 2.87
C ALA A 382 -21.37 8.63 2.59
N LYS A 383 -21.32 9.68 3.38
CA LYS A 383 -22.11 10.91 3.17
C LYS A 383 -21.84 11.57 1.82
N ALA A 384 -20.57 11.66 1.42
CA ALA A 384 -20.20 12.21 0.13
C ALA A 384 -20.77 11.43 -1.05
N ARG A 385 -21.05 10.13 -0.87
CA ARG A 385 -21.72 9.23 -1.84
C ARG A 385 -23.25 9.20 -1.71
N GLY A 386 -23.82 10.02 -0.83
CA GLY A 386 -25.26 10.07 -0.60
C GLY A 386 -25.80 8.89 0.21
N ILE A 387 -24.93 8.14 0.87
CA ILE A 387 -25.33 7.02 1.74
C ILE A 387 -25.65 7.59 3.13
N ASP A 388 -26.90 7.37 3.61
CA ASP A 388 -27.29 7.74 4.98
C ASP A 388 -26.74 6.70 5.97
N ALA A 389 -25.54 6.98 6.47
CA ALA A 389 -24.77 6.08 7.31
C ALA A 389 -24.75 6.53 8.78
N VAL A 390 -24.44 5.58 9.65
CA VAL A 390 -24.23 5.78 11.08
C VAL A 390 -22.90 5.17 11.50
N GLU A 391 -22.22 5.81 12.46
CA GLU A 391 -20.92 5.37 12.99
C GLU A 391 -21.02 5.17 14.50
N ALA A 392 -20.33 4.14 15.01
CA ALA A 392 -19.98 4.04 16.43
C ALA A 392 -18.46 3.80 16.56
N LYS A 393 -17.92 4.26 17.68
CA LYS A 393 -16.51 4.06 18.02
C LYS A 393 -16.35 3.56 19.45
N MET A 394 -15.28 2.81 19.68
CA MET A 394 -14.85 2.37 21.00
C MET A 394 -13.34 2.58 21.14
N PRO A 395 -12.90 3.23 22.24
CA PRO A 395 -11.48 3.42 22.49
C PRO A 395 -10.84 2.11 22.99
N MET A 396 -9.56 1.90 22.65
CA MET A 396 -8.80 0.74 23.11
C MET A 396 -8.61 0.72 24.63
N SER A 397 -8.73 1.86 25.29
CA SER A 397 -8.60 1.98 26.75
C SER A 397 -9.69 1.25 27.56
N ILE A 398 -10.76 0.77 26.92
CA ILE A 398 -11.79 -0.05 27.57
C ILE A 398 -11.76 -1.53 27.13
N ASP A 399 -10.85 -1.88 26.21
CA ASP A 399 -10.67 -3.26 25.77
C ASP A 399 -9.74 -4.01 26.74
N ALA A 400 -10.24 -5.14 27.29
CA ALA A 400 -9.49 -5.91 28.28
C ALA A 400 -8.18 -6.45 27.73
N LYS A 401 -8.13 -6.88 26.46
CA LYS A 401 -6.91 -7.39 25.84
C LYS A 401 -5.87 -6.30 25.64
N ALA A 402 -6.29 -5.11 25.22
CA ALA A 402 -5.42 -3.95 25.10
C ALA A 402 -4.88 -3.48 26.46
N MET A 403 -5.73 -3.50 27.52
CA MET A 403 -5.29 -3.20 28.88
C MET A 403 -4.23 -4.19 29.37
N ILE A 404 -4.40 -5.50 29.16
CA ILE A 404 -3.43 -6.53 29.52
C ILE A 404 -2.09 -6.31 28.81
N ALA A 405 -2.13 -5.93 27.54
CA ALA A 405 -0.95 -5.64 26.74
C ALA A 405 -0.33 -4.26 27.02
N MET A 406 -1.03 -3.38 27.75
CA MET A 406 -0.70 -1.96 27.93
C MET A 406 -0.69 -1.16 26.60
N GLU A 407 -1.51 -1.58 25.62
CA GLU A 407 -1.66 -0.99 24.30
C GLU A 407 -3.03 -0.29 24.17
N THR A 408 -3.26 0.69 25.06
CA THR A 408 -4.58 1.33 25.23
C THR A 408 -4.79 2.57 24.35
N HIS A 409 -3.80 2.94 23.55
CA HIS A 409 -3.93 4.07 22.63
C HIS A 409 -4.70 3.68 21.37
N GLY A 410 -5.67 4.55 20.99
CA GLY A 410 -6.42 4.40 19.78
C GLY A 410 -7.86 3.98 19.95
N MET A 411 -8.47 3.50 18.86
CA MET A 411 -9.90 3.16 18.80
C MET A 411 -10.21 2.28 17.59
N ILE A 412 -11.37 1.63 17.63
CA ILE A 412 -12.03 1.00 16.48
C ILE A 412 -13.33 1.74 16.21
N LYS A 413 -13.59 2.03 14.93
CA LYS A 413 -14.84 2.59 14.42
C LYS A 413 -15.51 1.59 13.50
N LEU A 414 -16.86 1.54 13.54
CA LEU A 414 -17.68 0.75 12.62
C LEU A 414 -18.71 1.66 11.98
N VAL A 415 -18.83 1.59 10.65
CA VAL A 415 -19.76 2.39 9.84
C VAL A 415 -20.79 1.46 9.19
N ALA A 416 -22.07 1.81 9.29
CA ALA A 416 -23.15 1.03 8.69
C ALA A 416 -24.14 1.92 7.95
N ASP A 417 -24.70 1.38 6.86
CA ASP A 417 -25.83 1.95 6.13
C ASP A 417 -27.08 1.86 6.98
N LYS A 418 -27.83 2.96 7.18
CA LYS A 418 -29.07 2.95 7.96
C LYS A 418 -30.22 2.24 7.26
N ALA A 419 -30.19 2.15 5.93
CA ALA A 419 -31.28 1.60 5.14
C ALA A 419 -31.51 0.11 5.44
N ASP A 420 -30.41 -0.65 5.59
CA ASP A 420 -30.47 -2.11 5.77
C ASP A 420 -29.55 -2.65 6.86
N GLY A 421 -28.84 -1.77 7.56
CA GLY A 421 -27.90 -2.13 8.62
C GLY A 421 -26.63 -2.83 8.14
N ARG A 422 -26.30 -2.79 6.85
CA ARG A 422 -25.06 -3.36 6.33
C ARG A 422 -23.84 -2.58 6.82
N ILE A 423 -22.81 -3.32 7.19
CA ILE A 423 -21.50 -2.75 7.50
C ILE A 423 -20.84 -2.35 6.18
N ILE A 424 -20.51 -1.07 6.05
CA ILE A 424 -19.90 -0.46 4.87
C ILE A 424 -18.49 0.03 5.11
N GLY A 425 -18.03 0.02 6.37
CA GLY A 425 -16.65 0.38 6.67
C GLY A 425 -16.28 0.15 8.13
N ALA A 426 -14.97 0.05 8.36
CA ALA A 426 -14.37 0.05 9.68
C ALA A 426 -13.01 0.75 9.64
N HIS A 427 -12.66 1.48 10.70
CA HIS A 427 -11.42 2.23 10.81
C HIS A 427 -10.74 1.94 12.15
N PHE A 428 -9.44 1.82 12.13
CA PHE A 428 -8.64 1.29 13.22
C PHE A 428 -7.50 2.22 13.57
N LEU A 429 -7.27 2.39 14.85
CA LEU A 429 -5.99 2.74 15.42
C LEU A 429 -5.80 1.80 16.61
N ALA A 430 -5.08 0.71 16.41
CA ALA A 430 -4.91 -0.32 17.42
C ALA A 430 -3.65 -1.14 17.15
N ASP A 431 -3.12 -1.76 18.20
CA ASP A 431 -2.10 -2.78 18.01
C ASP A 431 -2.69 -4.00 17.29
N HIS A 432 -1.90 -4.68 16.47
CA HIS A 432 -2.33 -5.80 15.63
C HIS A 432 -3.48 -5.51 14.64
N THR A 433 -3.64 -4.27 14.18
CA THR A 433 -4.63 -3.91 13.15
C THR A 433 -4.45 -4.75 11.89
N ASP A 434 -3.23 -5.11 11.53
CA ASP A 434 -2.90 -6.00 10.39
C ASP A 434 -3.58 -7.38 10.47
N THR A 435 -3.90 -7.84 11.68
CA THR A 435 -4.66 -9.07 11.91
C THR A 435 -6.16 -8.79 12.10
N LEU A 436 -6.51 -7.77 12.91
CA LEU A 436 -7.90 -7.40 13.19
C LEU A 436 -8.70 -7.04 11.94
N ILE A 437 -8.07 -6.35 11.02
CA ILE A 437 -8.71 -5.87 9.78
C ILE A 437 -9.28 -7.02 8.93
N GLY A 438 -8.69 -8.21 9.02
CA GLY A 438 -9.17 -9.38 8.27
C GLY A 438 -10.64 -9.72 8.58
N ALA A 439 -11.07 -9.61 9.84
CA ALA A 439 -12.47 -9.79 10.21
C ALA A 439 -13.37 -8.72 9.58
N ALA A 440 -12.95 -7.45 9.62
CA ALA A 440 -13.70 -6.35 9.02
C ALA A 440 -13.76 -6.43 7.48
N VAL A 441 -12.68 -6.88 6.83
CA VAL A 441 -12.69 -7.17 5.38
C VAL A 441 -13.77 -8.19 5.04
N MET A 442 -13.89 -9.27 5.81
CA MET A 442 -14.96 -10.27 5.59
C MET A 442 -16.36 -9.71 5.85
N MET A 443 -16.52 -8.83 6.82
CA MET A 443 -17.81 -8.17 7.09
C MET A 443 -18.24 -7.27 5.91
N VAL A 444 -17.34 -6.44 5.39
CA VAL A 444 -17.61 -5.52 4.28
C VAL A 444 -17.78 -6.28 2.96
N ALA A 445 -16.87 -7.20 2.64
CA ALA A 445 -16.92 -7.99 1.41
C ALA A 445 -18.16 -8.91 1.39
N GLY A 446 -18.49 -9.54 2.52
CA GLY A 446 -19.66 -10.38 2.70
C GLY A 446 -20.98 -9.62 2.86
N ARG A 447 -20.95 -8.28 2.85
CA ARG A 447 -22.13 -7.44 3.08
C ARG A 447 -22.88 -7.80 4.35
N MET A 448 -22.15 -8.13 5.41
CA MET A 448 -22.76 -8.53 6.69
C MET A 448 -23.51 -7.36 7.32
N THR A 449 -24.61 -7.69 7.98
CA THR A 449 -25.42 -6.72 8.71
C THR A 449 -24.97 -6.60 10.17
N LEU A 450 -25.30 -5.48 10.79
CA LEU A 450 -25.10 -5.27 12.24
C LEU A 450 -25.74 -6.39 13.07
N THR A 451 -26.91 -6.91 12.67
CA THR A 451 -27.57 -8.02 13.35
C THR A 451 -26.69 -9.27 13.34
N GLN A 452 -26.19 -9.68 12.16
CA GLN A 452 -25.34 -10.86 12.04
C GLN A 452 -24.07 -10.76 12.90
N VAL A 453 -23.43 -9.58 12.90
CA VAL A 453 -22.21 -9.36 13.69
C VAL A 453 -22.49 -9.28 15.19
N SER A 454 -23.65 -8.70 15.60
CA SER A 454 -24.05 -8.62 17.01
C SER A 454 -24.37 -9.97 17.64
N GLU A 455 -24.76 -10.97 16.82
CA GLU A 455 -25.08 -12.34 17.23
C GLU A 455 -23.88 -13.29 17.14
N ALA A 456 -22.78 -12.85 16.51
CA ALA A 456 -21.54 -13.64 16.42
C ALA A 456 -20.92 -13.83 17.81
N ILE A 457 -20.34 -15.01 18.03
CA ILE A 457 -19.64 -15.34 19.27
C ILE A 457 -18.15 -15.10 19.06
N PHE A 458 -17.62 -14.07 19.71
CA PHE A 458 -16.20 -13.77 19.71
C PHE A 458 -15.51 -14.36 20.94
N PRO A 459 -14.30 -14.92 20.81
CA PRO A 459 -13.59 -15.46 21.97
C PRO A 459 -13.11 -14.35 22.92
N HIS A 460 -13.16 -14.61 24.23
CA HIS A 460 -12.75 -13.66 25.29
C HIS A 460 -11.44 -14.12 25.96
N PRO A 461 -10.46 -13.21 26.25
CA PRO A 461 -10.43 -11.80 25.86
C PRO A 461 -9.73 -11.62 24.51
N THR A 462 -10.38 -10.94 23.58
CA THR A 462 -9.81 -10.56 22.28
C THR A 462 -10.27 -9.18 21.84
N GLN A 463 -9.47 -8.47 21.06
CA GLN A 463 -9.85 -7.18 20.49
C GLN A 463 -11.01 -7.31 19.46
N THR A 464 -11.24 -8.50 18.88
CA THR A 464 -12.32 -8.75 17.93
C THR A 464 -13.71 -8.67 18.58
N GLU A 465 -13.85 -8.81 19.92
CA GLU A 465 -15.11 -8.63 20.65
C GLU A 465 -15.70 -7.24 20.42
N MET A 466 -14.84 -6.23 20.19
CA MET A 466 -15.27 -4.86 19.92
C MET A 466 -16.19 -4.75 18.71
N PHE A 467 -16.07 -5.63 17.70
CA PHE A 467 -16.99 -5.64 16.57
C PHE A 467 -18.42 -5.97 16.99
N GLY A 468 -18.61 -6.99 17.84
CA GLY A 468 -19.91 -7.34 18.39
C GLY A 468 -20.51 -6.22 19.25
N ASP A 469 -19.66 -5.59 20.08
CA ASP A 469 -20.11 -4.48 20.93
C ASP A 469 -20.47 -3.24 20.10
N LEU A 470 -19.69 -2.88 19.10
CA LEU A 470 -20.00 -1.78 18.19
C LEU A 470 -21.27 -2.06 17.41
N ALA A 471 -21.47 -3.29 16.91
CA ALA A 471 -22.69 -3.66 16.20
C ALA A 471 -23.93 -3.54 17.12
N ARG A 472 -23.87 -4.02 18.38
CA ARG A 472 -24.96 -3.86 19.38
C ARG A 472 -25.26 -2.39 19.66
N ARG A 473 -24.24 -1.55 19.81
CA ARG A 473 -24.39 -0.09 20.03
C ARG A 473 -25.09 0.59 18.84
N LEU A 474 -24.68 0.24 17.62
CA LEU A 474 -25.29 0.79 16.40
C LEU A 474 -26.75 0.35 16.24
N LEU A 475 -27.06 -0.92 16.49
CA LEU A 475 -28.44 -1.42 16.48
C LEU A 475 -29.33 -0.71 17.51
N ALA A 476 -28.82 -0.50 18.72
CA ALA A 476 -29.54 0.24 19.75
C ALA A 476 -29.80 1.71 19.32
N ARG A 477 -28.85 2.35 18.65
CA ARG A 477 -28.97 3.71 18.10
C ARG A 477 -30.00 3.76 16.97
N LEU A 478 -29.96 2.83 16.03
CA LEU A 478 -30.92 2.76 14.92
C LEU A 478 -32.36 2.54 15.41
N ARG A 479 -32.56 1.69 16.44
CA ARG A 479 -33.90 1.47 17.06
C ARG A 479 -34.46 2.73 17.72
N ARG A 480 -33.62 3.64 18.22
CA ARG A 480 -34.06 4.93 18.79
C ARG A 480 -34.45 5.90 17.67
N ILE A 481 -33.61 6.05 16.64
CA ILE A 481 -33.92 6.91 15.49
C ILE A 481 -35.23 6.53 14.79
N ASN A 482 -35.58 5.24 14.72
CA ASN A 482 -36.81 4.77 14.08
C ASN A 482 -38.06 4.86 14.98
N ARG A 483 -37.91 5.31 16.24
CA ARG A 483 -39.04 5.52 17.17
C ARG A 483 -39.44 7.00 17.27
N ASP A 484 -38.54 7.89 16.90
CA ASP A 484 -38.74 9.34 16.83
C ASP A 484 -39.20 9.75 15.42
#